data_e6d29261f2b0848aa23727f603347bb7
#
_entry.id   e6d29261f2b0848aa23727f603347bb7
#
_cell.length_a   1.000
_cell.length_b   1.000
_cell.length_c   1.000
_cell.angle_alpha   90.00
_cell.angle_beta   90.00
_cell.angle_gamma   90.00
#
_symmetry.space_group_name_H-M   'P 1'
#
loop_
_entity.id
_entity.type
_entity.pdbx_description
1 polymer ?
#
loop_
_entity_poly.entity_id
_entity_poly.type
_entity_poly.pdbx_seq_one_letter_code
_entity_poly.pdbx_strand_id
1 'polypeptide(L)'
;MTRIARLDAAAARTVLDDLAELLWDSVDGGASVNFVKPFGRDEARDFWLRVIDSMAAGGTVMLAAQDEAGRIAGTVLLGLDTPPNQTHRADVKKLLVHRRARRQGLARLLMQAVEQEARQRNRRLLTLDTEGGSIADGFYPALGYIRFGCVPGYAMTADGSRLADCAFFYKILA
;
A
#
# COMPACT_ATOMS: atom_id res chain seq x y z
N MET A 1 20.20 3.86 8.74
CA MET A 1 18.86 4.44 9.02
C MET A 1 17.97 4.27 7.80
N THR A 2 16.76 3.71 7.94
CA THR A 2 15.81 3.58 6.83
C THR A 2 15.35 4.96 6.35
N ARG A 3 15.47 5.24 5.06
CA ARG A 3 15.04 6.49 4.44
C ARG A 3 13.71 6.29 3.72
N ILE A 4 12.73 7.16 3.97
CA ILE A 4 11.49 7.21 3.18
C ILE A 4 11.63 8.32 2.14
N ALA A 5 11.34 8.00 0.89
CA ALA A 5 11.39 8.95 -0.22
C ALA A 5 10.20 8.73 -1.16
N ARG A 6 9.76 9.81 -1.78
CA ARG A 6 8.85 9.72 -2.93
C ARG A 6 9.68 9.30 -4.14
N LEU A 7 9.24 8.25 -4.81
CA LEU A 7 9.78 7.86 -6.10
C LEU A 7 8.96 8.49 -7.23
N ASP A 8 9.63 9.00 -8.24
CA ASP A 8 9.00 9.25 -9.54
C ASP A 8 8.99 7.97 -10.40
N ALA A 9 8.34 8.02 -11.54
CA ALA A 9 8.20 6.86 -12.42
C ALA A 9 9.56 6.34 -12.93
N ALA A 10 10.54 7.23 -13.17
CA ALA A 10 11.87 6.83 -13.62
C ALA A 10 12.64 6.12 -12.50
N ALA A 11 12.66 6.70 -11.30
CA ALA A 11 13.28 6.09 -10.12
C ALA A 11 12.62 4.74 -9.74
N ALA A 12 11.29 4.64 -9.83
CA ALA A 12 10.58 3.39 -9.57
C ALA A 12 10.98 2.28 -10.57
N ARG A 13 11.22 2.61 -11.84
CA ARG A 13 11.71 1.65 -12.84
C ARG A 13 13.09 1.11 -12.50
N THR A 14 13.98 1.90 -11.91
CA THR A 14 15.34 1.44 -11.54
C THR A 14 15.35 0.44 -10.39
N VAL A 15 14.30 0.41 -9.57
CA VAL A 15 14.15 -0.49 -8.42
C VAL A 15 13.02 -1.51 -8.62
N LEU A 16 12.64 -1.76 -9.86
CA LEU A 16 11.49 -2.61 -10.21
C LEU A 16 11.64 -4.04 -9.65
N ASP A 17 12.85 -4.60 -9.64
CA ASP A 17 13.09 -5.93 -9.10
C ASP A 17 12.90 -5.99 -7.58
N ASP A 18 13.34 -4.96 -6.87
CA ASP A 18 13.10 -4.84 -5.43
C ASP A 18 11.60 -4.70 -5.11
N LEU A 19 10.88 -3.91 -5.92
CA LEU A 19 9.43 -3.76 -5.80
C LEU A 19 8.70 -5.08 -6.04
N ALA A 20 9.11 -5.83 -7.07
CA ALA A 20 8.55 -7.14 -7.39
C ALA A 20 8.82 -8.15 -6.25
N GLU A 21 10.04 -8.17 -5.72
CA GLU A 21 10.40 -8.99 -4.57
C GLU A 21 9.54 -8.64 -3.33
N LEU A 22 9.35 -7.35 -3.04
CA LEU A 22 8.53 -6.89 -1.91
C LEU A 22 7.07 -7.35 -2.03
N LEU A 23 6.47 -7.26 -3.22
CA LEU A 23 5.10 -7.71 -3.43
C LEU A 23 4.98 -9.23 -3.36
N TRP A 24 5.92 -9.93 -4.00
CA TRP A 24 5.99 -11.39 -3.93
C TRP A 24 6.15 -11.87 -2.47
N ASP A 25 7.08 -11.29 -1.71
CA ASP A 25 7.28 -11.58 -0.29
C ASP A 25 6.00 -11.38 0.54
N SER A 26 5.22 -10.34 0.21
CA SER A 26 3.98 -10.05 0.91
C SER A 26 2.91 -11.10 0.64
N VAL A 27 2.72 -11.50 -0.62
CA VAL A 27 1.75 -12.55 -1.03
C VAL A 27 2.20 -13.90 -0.50
N ASP A 28 3.49 -14.23 -0.61
CA ASP A 28 4.07 -15.47 -0.07
C ASP A 28 3.87 -15.56 1.45
N GLY A 29 3.99 -14.45 2.15
CA GLY A 29 3.73 -14.33 3.58
C GLY A 29 2.25 -14.31 3.98
N GLY A 30 1.33 -14.49 3.03
CA GLY A 30 -0.12 -14.57 3.29
C GLY A 30 -0.83 -13.23 3.42
N ALA A 31 -0.21 -12.11 3.04
CA ALA A 31 -0.88 -10.82 3.09
C ALA A 31 -1.99 -10.73 2.03
N SER A 32 -3.17 -10.27 2.43
CA SER A 32 -4.28 -9.98 1.53
C SER A 32 -4.03 -8.64 0.83
N VAL A 33 -3.44 -8.72 -0.37
CA VAL A 33 -3.05 -7.54 -1.17
C VAL A 33 -3.56 -7.64 -2.62
N ASN A 34 -4.70 -8.31 -2.80
CA ASN A 34 -5.41 -8.52 -4.06
C ASN A 34 -4.74 -9.53 -5.00
N PHE A 35 -3.99 -10.47 -4.44
CA PHE A 35 -3.37 -11.56 -5.20
C PHE A 35 -3.59 -12.90 -4.48
N VAL A 36 -3.68 -13.95 -5.28
CA VAL A 36 -3.86 -15.35 -4.81
C VAL A 36 -2.72 -16.20 -5.36
N LYS A 37 -2.23 -17.13 -4.55
CA LYS A 37 -1.20 -18.09 -4.97
C LYS A 37 -1.75 -19.14 -5.96
N PRO A 38 -0.96 -19.63 -6.92
CA PRO A 38 0.45 -19.29 -7.13
C PRO A 38 0.63 -17.87 -7.69
N PHE A 39 1.61 -17.13 -7.18
CA PHE A 39 1.93 -15.77 -7.56
C PHE A 39 3.44 -15.62 -7.73
N GLY A 40 3.87 -15.23 -8.92
CA GLY A 40 5.28 -15.14 -9.30
C GLY A 40 5.84 -13.72 -9.29
N ARG A 41 7.18 -13.63 -9.42
CA ARG A 41 7.87 -12.34 -9.53
C ARG A 41 7.54 -11.62 -10.83
N ASP A 42 7.26 -12.34 -11.92
CA ASP A 42 6.87 -11.72 -13.18
C ASP A 42 5.51 -11.04 -13.09
N GLU A 43 4.54 -11.68 -12.46
CA GLU A 43 3.23 -11.07 -12.18
C GLU A 43 3.36 -9.84 -11.26
N ALA A 44 4.27 -9.90 -10.28
CA ALA A 44 4.58 -8.76 -9.42
C ALA A 44 5.22 -7.61 -10.22
N ARG A 45 6.14 -7.90 -11.14
CA ARG A 45 6.73 -6.90 -12.06
C ARG A 45 5.66 -6.23 -12.93
N ASP A 46 4.79 -7.02 -13.53
CA ASP A 46 3.69 -6.52 -14.37
C ASP A 46 2.75 -5.61 -13.58
N PHE A 47 2.45 -5.95 -12.34
CA PHE A 47 1.67 -5.09 -11.47
C PHE A 47 2.37 -3.74 -11.24
N TRP A 48 3.66 -3.76 -10.89
CA TRP A 48 4.39 -2.51 -10.64
C TRP A 48 4.59 -1.67 -11.90
N LEU A 49 4.74 -2.28 -13.06
CA LEU A 49 4.79 -1.53 -14.33
C LEU A 49 3.50 -0.73 -14.55
N ARG A 50 2.33 -1.33 -14.31
CA ARG A 50 1.04 -0.61 -14.39
C ARG A 50 0.95 0.52 -13.35
N VAL A 51 1.48 0.32 -12.15
CA VAL A 51 1.55 1.38 -11.12
C VAL A 51 2.46 2.52 -11.61
N ILE A 52 3.62 2.20 -12.16
CA ILE A 52 4.57 3.18 -12.69
C ILE A 52 3.95 3.98 -13.84
N ASP A 53 3.18 3.36 -14.72
CA ASP A 53 2.46 4.05 -15.78
C ASP A 53 1.38 5.00 -15.21
N SER A 54 0.65 4.58 -14.17
CA SER A 54 -0.26 5.45 -13.42
C SER A 54 0.47 6.62 -12.73
N MET A 55 1.68 6.39 -12.22
CA MET A 55 2.52 7.46 -11.65
C MET A 55 2.91 8.49 -12.71
N ALA A 56 3.31 8.04 -13.90
CA ALA A 56 3.67 8.91 -15.02
C ALA A 56 2.47 9.75 -15.49
N ALA A 57 1.25 9.19 -15.41
CA ALA A 57 0.00 9.89 -15.72
C ALA A 57 -0.51 10.78 -14.57
N GLY A 58 0.15 10.79 -13.40
CA GLY A 58 -0.27 11.58 -12.23
C GLY A 58 -1.39 10.96 -11.39
N GLY A 59 -1.82 9.75 -11.70
CA GLY A 59 -2.91 9.04 -10.99
C GLY A 59 -2.46 8.37 -9.69
N THR A 60 -1.16 8.17 -9.48
CA THR A 60 -0.61 7.51 -8.29
C THR A 60 0.68 8.17 -7.81
N VAL A 61 0.85 8.25 -6.49
CA VAL A 61 2.11 8.60 -5.85
C VAL A 61 2.64 7.38 -5.11
N MET A 62 3.92 7.08 -5.24
CA MET A 62 4.62 6.03 -4.51
C MET A 62 5.58 6.63 -3.49
N LEU A 63 5.44 6.23 -2.24
CA LEU A 63 6.46 6.41 -1.21
C LEU A 63 7.12 5.07 -0.93
N ALA A 64 8.43 5.05 -0.90
CA ALA A 64 9.21 3.84 -0.65
C ALA A 64 10.20 4.07 0.49
N ALA A 65 10.37 3.02 1.30
CA ALA A 65 11.36 2.96 2.34
C ALA A 65 12.55 2.13 1.84
N GLN A 66 13.76 2.69 1.90
CA GLN A 66 15.00 2.01 1.54
C GLN A 66 15.79 1.65 2.79
N ASP A 67 16.32 0.44 2.83
CA ASP A 67 17.26 0.01 3.87
C ASP A 67 18.67 0.63 3.67
N GLU A 68 19.60 0.33 4.57
CA GLU A 68 20.97 0.87 4.50
C GLU A 68 21.75 0.39 3.26
N ALA A 69 21.34 -0.72 2.65
CA ALA A 69 21.90 -1.20 1.39
C ALA A 69 21.22 -0.59 0.16
N GLY A 70 20.28 0.35 0.34
CA GLY A 70 19.54 0.99 -0.74
C GLY A 70 18.39 0.15 -1.33
N ARG A 71 18.11 -1.04 -0.79
CA ARG A 71 17.05 -1.93 -1.28
C ARG A 71 15.69 -1.48 -0.75
N ILE A 72 14.65 -1.71 -1.51
CA ILE A 72 13.28 -1.40 -1.07
C ILE A 72 12.89 -2.34 0.07
N ALA A 73 12.56 -1.76 1.21
CA ALA A 73 12.13 -2.45 2.44
C ALA A 73 10.63 -2.31 2.69
N GLY A 74 9.97 -1.34 2.07
CA GLY A 74 8.53 -1.14 2.16
C GLY A 74 8.03 -0.08 1.20
N THR A 75 6.72 -0.08 0.95
CA THR A 75 6.03 0.90 0.09
C THR A 75 4.69 1.30 0.68
N VAL A 76 4.18 2.44 0.23
CA VAL A 76 2.76 2.82 0.30
C VAL A 76 2.41 3.63 -0.94
N LEU A 77 1.23 3.41 -1.49
CA LEU A 77 0.70 4.15 -2.63
C LEU A 77 -0.43 5.08 -2.19
N LEU A 78 -0.46 6.27 -2.78
CA LEU A 78 -1.57 7.21 -2.70
C LEU A 78 -2.24 7.28 -4.08
N GLY A 79 -3.43 6.71 -4.22
CA GLY A 79 -4.24 6.76 -5.42
C GLY A 79 -4.97 8.09 -5.52
N LEU A 80 -4.72 8.84 -6.59
CA LEU A 80 -5.26 10.17 -6.85
C LEU A 80 -6.32 10.17 -7.95
N ASP A 81 -6.44 9.06 -8.67
CA ASP A 81 -7.41 8.88 -9.75
C ASP A 81 -8.80 8.65 -9.16
N THR A 82 -9.46 9.76 -8.86
CA THR A 82 -10.79 9.80 -8.26
C THR A 82 -11.77 10.54 -9.17
N PRO A 83 -13.08 10.25 -9.12
CA PRO A 83 -14.08 10.99 -9.89
C PRO A 83 -14.00 12.49 -9.66
N PRO A 84 -14.43 13.34 -10.65
CA PRO A 84 -14.30 14.80 -10.57
C PRO A 84 -14.92 15.45 -9.31
N ASN A 85 -15.96 14.83 -8.74
CA ASN A 85 -16.59 15.31 -7.50
C ASN A 85 -15.91 14.80 -6.22
N GLN A 86 -14.79 14.07 -6.33
CA GLN A 86 -14.05 13.44 -5.22
C GLN A 86 -12.57 13.85 -5.17
N THR A 87 -12.23 14.99 -5.75
CA THR A 87 -10.84 15.48 -5.82
C THR A 87 -10.20 15.77 -4.46
N HIS A 88 -10.99 15.89 -3.41
CA HIS A 88 -10.55 16.04 -2.02
C HIS A 88 -10.20 14.72 -1.34
N ARG A 89 -10.42 13.57 -2.00
CA ARG A 89 -10.20 12.22 -1.50
C ARG A 89 -9.01 11.55 -2.17
N ALA A 90 -8.38 10.61 -1.48
CA ALA A 90 -7.40 9.69 -2.05
C ALA A 90 -7.49 8.32 -1.39
N ASP A 91 -7.06 7.30 -2.10
CA ASP A 91 -7.03 5.91 -1.61
C ASP A 91 -5.61 5.53 -1.21
N VAL A 92 -5.43 5.05 0.02
CA VAL A 92 -4.16 4.46 0.47
C VAL A 92 -4.14 2.99 0.07
N LYS A 93 -3.12 2.59 -0.69
CA LYS A 93 -3.00 1.23 -1.25
C LYS A 93 -1.59 0.69 -1.03
N LYS A 94 -1.45 -0.64 -1.05
CA LYS A 94 -0.15 -1.32 -1.07
C LYS A 94 0.81 -0.80 0.01
N LEU A 95 0.31 -0.65 1.25
CA LEU A 95 1.18 -0.55 2.41
C LEU A 95 1.83 -1.92 2.62
N LEU A 96 3.05 -2.06 2.17
CA LEU A 96 3.83 -3.29 2.22
C LEU A 96 5.09 -3.07 3.02
N VAL A 97 5.48 -4.05 3.84
CA VAL A 97 6.76 -4.09 4.54
C VAL A 97 7.33 -5.49 4.39
N HIS A 98 8.50 -5.58 3.77
CA HIS A 98 9.22 -6.85 3.58
C HIS A 98 9.47 -7.53 4.92
N ARG A 99 9.34 -8.87 5.00
CA ARG A 99 9.49 -9.64 6.26
C ARG A 99 10.79 -9.33 7.01
N ARG A 100 11.90 -9.03 6.30
CA ARG A 100 13.18 -8.65 6.92
C ARG A 100 13.16 -7.31 7.65
N ALA A 101 12.19 -6.42 7.37
CA ALA A 101 12.08 -5.08 7.92
C ALA A 101 10.82 -4.87 8.79
N ARG A 102 10.08 -5.94 9.08
CA ARG A 102 8.89 -5.88 9.93
C ARG A 102 9.25 -5.60 11.39
N ARG A 103 8.26 -5.11 12.16
CA ARG A 103 8.36 -4.82 13.61
C ARG A 103 9.40 -3.76 13.99
N GLN A 104 9.80 -2.92 13.02
CA GLN A 104 10.73 -1.80 13.20
C GLN A 104 10.01 -0.43 13.06
N GLY A 105 8.69 -0.39 13.13
CA GLY A 105 7.91 0.85 13.01
C GLY A 105 7.74 1.37 11.58
N LEU A 106 8.27 0.67 10.57
CA LEU A 106 8.34 1.16 9.19
C LEU A 106 6.97 1.43 8.56
N ALA A 107 5.98 0.58 8.83
CA ALA A 107 4.61 0.80 8.36
C ALA A 107 4.03 2.12 8.89
N ARG A 108 4.28 2.46 10.16
CA ARG A 108 3.84 3.73 10.76
C ARG A 108 4.49 4.93 10.09
N LEU A 109 5.79 4.87 9.83
CA LEU A 109 6.53 5.94 9.14
C LEU A 109 6.01 6.14 7.70
N LEU A 110 5.75 5.06 6.97
CA LEU A 110 5.16 5.12 5.62
C LEU A 110 3.76 5.75 5.66
N MET A 111 2.92 5.40 6.64
CA MET A 111 1.59 6.00 6.78
C MET A 111 1.67 7.49 7.13
N GLN A 112 2.57 7.90 8.00
CA GLN A 112 2.80 9.33 8.30
C GLN A 112 3.23 10.10 7.05
N ALA A 113 4.14 9.51 6.27
CA ALA A 113 4.63 10.13 5.04
C ALA A 113 3.52 10.24 3.97
N VAL A 114 2.67 9.21 3.79
CA VAL A 114 1.57 9.27 2.81
C VAL A 114 0.48 10.27 3.23
N GLU A 115 0.21 10.41 4.53
CA GLU A 115 -0.70 11.45 5.04
C GLU A 115 -0.17 12.86 4.79
N GLN A 116 1.14 13.08 4.96
CA GLN A 116 1.78 14.36 4.64
C GLN A 116 1.71 14.66 3.14
N GLU A 117 2.00 13.68 2.28
CA GLU A 117 1.90 13.79 0.83
C GLU A 117 0.46 14.11 0.40
N ALA A 118 -0.54 13.49 1.02
CA ALA A 118 -1.96 13.76 0.78
C ALA A 118 -2.32 15.22 1.11
N ARG A 119 -1.88 15.73 2.27
CA ARG A 119 -2.10 17.14 2.65
C ARG A 119 -1.50 18.12 1.65
N GLN A 120 -0.27 17.88 1.22
CA GLN A 120 0.41 18.72 0.21
C GLN A 120 -0.35 18.77 -1.12
N ARG A 121 -1.19 17.77 -1.40
CA ARG A 121 -2.04 17.65 -2.59
C ARG A 121 -3.49 18.04 -2.35
N ASN A 122 -3.78 18.69 -1.22
CA ASN A 122 -5.15 19.06 -0.82
C ASN A 122 -6.13 17.88 -0.75
N ARG A 123 -5.61 16.65 -0.49
CA ARG A 123 -6.44 15.47 -0.22
C ARG A 123 -6.75 15.42 1.26
N ARG A 124 -7.99 15.72 1.63
CA ARG A 124 -8.43 15.83 3.04
C ARG A 124 -9.10 14.58 3.58
N LEU A 125 -9.47 13.63 2.72
CA LEU A 125 -10.08 12.37 3.09
C LEU A 125 -9.26 11.23 2.52
N LEU A 126 -8.77 10.35 3.39
CA LEU A 126 -8.14 9.09 3.00
C LEU A 126 -9.08 7.93 3.26
N THR A 127 -9.12 7.00 2.32
CA THR A 127 -9.82 5.71 2.47
C THR A 127 -8.86 4.57 2.22
N LEU A 128 -9.12 3.45 2.87
CA LEU A 128 -8.39 2.20 2.67
C LEU A 128 -9.23 1.00 3.10
N ASP A 129 -8.81 -0.16 2.65
CA ASP A 129 -9.39 -1.44 3.07
C ASP A 129 -8.29 -2.46 3.40
N THR A 130 -8.66 -3.46 4.19
CA THR A 130 -7.79 -4.59 4.55
C THR A 130 -8.60 -5.81 4.94
N GLU A 131 -7.98 -6.99 4.96
CA GLU A 131 -8.61 -8.20 5.47
C GLU A 131 -9.03 -8.01 6.93
N GLY A 132 -10.30 -8.27 7.21
CA GLY A 132 -10.88 -8.18 8.55
C GLY A 132 -10.25 -9.20 9.50
N GLY A 133 -9.98 -8.78 10.74
CA GLY A 133 -9.32 -9.60 11.75
C GLY A 133 -7.82 -9.81 11.56
N SER A 134 -7.23 -9.22 10.51
CA SER A 134 -5.79 -9.27 10.29
C SER A 134 -5.02 -8.33 11.24
N ILE A 135 -3.69 -8.46 11.27
CA ILE A 135 -2.82 -7.52 12.00
C ILE A 135 -3.03 -6.08 11.50
N ALA A 136 -3.28 -5.91 10.21
CA ALA A 136 -3.52 -4.61 9.59
C ALA A 136 -4.85 -4.00 10.05
N ASP A 137 -5.91 -4.79 10.27
CA ASP A 137 -7.19 -4.32 10.81
C ASP A 137 -7.02 -3.63 12.19
N GLY A 138 -6.16 -4.20 13.06
CA GLY A 138 -5.83 -3.59 14.36
C GLY A 138 -4.84 -2.43 14.27
N PHE A 139 -4.09 -2.30 13.19
CA PHE A 139 -3.06 -1.29 13.03
C PHE A 139 -3.62 0.10 12.68
N TYR A 140 -4.61 0.19 11.80
CA TYR A 140 -5.13 1.46 11.32
C TYR A 140 -5.83 2.31 12.39
N PRO A 141 -6.64 1.75 13.32
CA PRO A 141 -7.18 2.52 14.45
C PRO A 141 -6.11 3.19 15.31
N ALA A 142 -4.96 2.53 15.52
CA ALA A 142 -3.83 3.10 16.26
C ALA A 142 -3.13 4.28 15.54
N LEU A 143 -3.52 4.55 14.27
CA LEU A 143 -3.11 5.71 13.48
C LEU A 143 -4.23 6.76 13.34
N GLY A 144 -5.36 6.56 14.01
CA GLY A 144 -6.51 7.47 13.96
C GLY A 144 -7.43 7.26 12.75
N TYR A 145 -7.34 6.11 12.07
CA TYR A 145 -8.32 5.73 11.06
C TYR A 145 -9.57 5.18 11.73
N ILE A 146 -10.73 5.54 11.21
CA ILE A 146 -12.04 5.10 11.68
C ILE A 146 -12.51 3.95 10.81
N ARG A 147 -12.81 2.79 11.43
CA ARG A 147 -13.47 1.67 10.77
C ARG A 147 -14.95 2.00 10.59
N PHE A 148 -15.44 2.02 9.36
CA PHE A 148 -16.81 2.38 9.08
C PHE A 148 -17.66 1.23 8.53
N GLY A 149 -17.03 0.11 8.20
CA GLY A 149 -17.76 -1.05 7.71
C GLY A 149 -16.91 -2.30 7.61
N CYS A 150 -17.60 -3.42 7.42
CA CYS A 150 -17.01 -4.72 7.10
C CYS A 150 -17.94 -5.44 6.14
N VAL A 151 -17.40 -5.97 5.06
CA VAL A 151 -18.15 -6.76 4.09
C VAL A 151 -17.73 -8.22 4.22
N PRO A 152 -18.65 -9.12 4.61
CA PRO A 152 -18.36 -10.54 4.74
C PRO A 152 -17.99 -11.17 3.39
N GLY A 153 -17.01 -12.09 3.40
CA GLY A 153 -16.65 -12.88 2.22
C GLY A 153 -16.22 -12.05 1.00
N TYR A 154 -15.60 -10.89 1.22
CA TYR A 154 -15.30 -9.89 0.19
C TYR A 154 -14.23 -10.33 -0.80
N ALA A 155 -13.19 -11.02 -0.32
CA ALA A 155 -12.07 -11.41 -1.14
C ALA A 155 -11.51 -12.79 -0.75
N MET A 156 -10.88 -13.46 -1.70
CA MET A 156 -10.16 -14.70 -1.45
C MET A 156 -8.89 -14.43 -0.62
N THR A 157 -8.61 -15.29 0.35
CA THR A 157 -7.32 -15.28 1.05
C THR A 157 -6.15 -15.53 0.09
N ALA A 158 -4.94 -15.10 0.44
CA ALA A 158 -3.77 -15.24 -0.41
C ALA A 158 -3.42 -16.70 -0.78
N ASP A 159 -3.80 -17.65 0.06
CA ASP A 159 -3.62 -19.10 -0.20
C ASP A 159 -4.78 -19.71 -1.01
N GLY A 160 -5.82 -18.94 -1.31
CA GLY A 160 -7.00 -19.40 -2.04
C GLY A 160 -7.94 -20.34 -1.26
N SER A 161 -7.74 -20.51 0.04
CA SER A 161 -8.45 -21.54 0.82
C SER A 161 -9.86 -21.13 1.26
N ARG A 162 -10.13 -19.83 1.41
CA ARG A 162 -11.43 -19.31 1.88
C ARG A 162 -11.69 -17.89 1.42
N LEU A 163 -12.94 -17.46 1.50
CA LEU A 163 -13.31 -16.05 1.45
C LEU A 163 -13.04 -15.41 2.81
N ALA A 164 -12.47 -14.21 2.80
CA ALA A 164 -12.21 -13.39 3.96
C ALA A 164 -13.06 -12.11 3.92
N ASP A 165 -13.40 -11.63 5.09
CA ASP A 165 -14.09 -10.35 5.25
C ASP A 165 -13.14 -9.20 4.95
N CYS A 166 -13.67 -8.07 4.51
CA CYS A 166 -12.91 -6.85 4.27
C CYS A 166 -13.38 -5.72 5.18
N ALA A 167 -12.46 -5.16 5.94
CA ALA A 167 -12.69 -4.01 6.79
C ALA A 167 -12.31 -2.72 6.06
N PHE A 168 -13.20 -1.74 6.08
CA PHE A 168 -13.05 -0.44 5.41
C PHE A 168 -12.82 0.67 6.41
N PHE A 169 -11.88 1.55 6.09
CA PHE A 169 -11.44 2.63 6.96
C PHE A 169 -11.39 3.95 6.23
N TYR A 170 -11.57 5.03 6.99
CA TYR A 170 -11.29 6.38 6.52
C TYR A 170 -10.56 7.20 7.59
N LYS A 171 -9.90 8.28 7.13
CA LYS A 171 -9.32 9.31 8.00
C LYS A 171 -9.51 10.68 7.36
N ILE A 172 -10.05 11.63 8.15
CA ILE A 172 -10.10 13.04 7.75
C ILE A 172 -8.77 13.67 8.18
N LEU A 173 -8.10 14.29 7.24
CA LEU A 173 -6.85 15.01 7.48
C LEU A 173 -7.18 16.49 7.74
N ALA A 174 -6.79 16.95 8.92
CA ALA A 174 -6.84 18.38 9.26
C ALA A 174 -5.74 19.17 8.55
#